data_0311a888690073df537d326753940838
#
_entry.id   0311a888690073df537d326753940838
#
_cell.length_a   1.000
_cell.length_b   1.000
_cell.length_c   1.000
_cell.angle_alpha   90.00
_cell.angle_beta   90.00
_cell.angle_gamma   90.00
#
_symmetry.space_group_name_H-M   'P 1'
#
loop_
_entity.id
_entity.type
_entity.pdbx_description
1 polymer ?
#
loop_
_entity_poly.entity_id
_entity_poly.type
_entity_poly.pdbx_seq_one_letter_code
_entity_poly.pdbx_strand_id
1 'polypeptide(L)'
;SQIHLGAMVFMRREYTYLFFFVLVLIALSYFALGFNTALAVTAGALSSSLAGWLGMFSATKANSRTATAAAEKGSKVALSIAFYGGSIMGLCVASLGLVGLGGLYFYFGGDPATARAIEGFGMGASCVALFSRVGGGIYTKSADVGADLVGKVEAGIPEDDPRNPGVIADNVGDNVGDVAGMGSDIFESYCGAMIASIAIASTLDDSGMMLLPLALASIGLIASVLGIIIVKAFSSMSVSYTHLRAHETSV
;
A
#
# COMPACT_ATOMS: atom_id res chain seq x y z
N SER A 1 1.46 -0.13 21.34
CA SER A 1 2.09 1.18 21.34
C SER A 1 1.06 2.25 20.98
N GLN A 2 1.26 3.49 21.37
CA GLN A 2 0.36 4.63 21.08
C GLN A 2 0.28 4.89 19.57
N ILE A 3 1.39 4.74 18.85
CA ILE A 3 1.45 4.88 17.37
C ILE A 3 0.48 3.89 16.69
N HIS A 4 0.47 2.62 17.08
CA HIS A 4 -0.47 1.65 16.53
C HIS A 4 -1.93 2.05 16.79
N LEU A 5 -2.23 2.51 18.01
CA LEU A 5 -3.58 2.97 18.35
C LEU A 5 -3.99 4.18 17.49
N GLY A 6 -3.13 5.19 17.40
CA GLY A 6 -3.37 6.38 16.58
C GLY A 6 -3.60 6.04 15.11
N ALA A 7 -2.76 5.18 14.53
CA ALA A 7 -2.90 4.72 13.15
C ALA A 7 -4.24 3.99 12.91
N MET A 8 -4.65 3.10 13.81
CA MET A 8 -5.94 2.40 13.68
C MET A 8 -7.14 3.33 13.87
N VAL A 9 -7.05 4.34 14.73
CA VAL A 9 -8.11 5.37 14.89
C VAL A 9 -8.23 6.20 13.61
N PHE A 10 -7.11 6.63 13.03
CA PHE A 10 -7.11 7.33 11.74
C PHE A 10 -7.78 6.49 10.65
N MET A 11 -7.31 5.25 10.44
CA MET A 11 -7.86 4.34 9.43
C MET A 11 -9.37 4.13 9.60
N ARG A 12 -9.83 3.93 10.84
CA ARG A 12 -11.26 3.77 11.11
C ARG A 12 -12.06 5.01 10.71
N ARG A 13 -11.53 6.19 11.00
CA ARG A 13 -12.19 7.46 10.69
C ARG A 13 -12.24 7.71 9.18
N GLU A 14 -11.11 7.54 8.52
CA GLU A 14 -10.98 7.66 7.06
C GLU A 14 -11.93 6.70 6.34
N TYR A 15 -11.90 5.41 6.69
CA TYR A 15 -12.74 4.39 6.05
C TYR A 15 -14.23 4.60 6.30
N THR A 16 -14.62 5.29 7.37
CA THR A 16 -16.02 5.68 7.58
C THR A 16 -16.49 6.67 6.52
N TYR A 17 -15.70 7.71 6.21
CA TYR A 17 -16.04 8.65 5.14
C TYR A 17 -15.93 8.01 3.76
N LEU A 18 -14.88 7.25 3.55
CA LEU A 18 -14.64 6.51 2.31
C LEU A 18 -15.80 5.56 1.98
N PHE A 19 -16.35 4.87 2.98
CA PHE A 19 -17.50 3.97 2.80
C PHE A 19 -18.71 4.67 2.19
N PHE A 20 -19.08 5.84 2.69
CA PHE A 20 -20.20 6.60 2.13
C PHE A 20 -19.92 7.06 0.71
N PHE A 21 -18.69 7.52 0.44
CA PHE A 21 -18.31 7.96 -0.91
C PHE A 21 -18.31 6.78 -1.90
N VAL A 22 -17.78 5.65 -1.51
CA VAL A 22 -17.77 4.42 -2.34
C VAL A 22 -19.19 3.92 -2.60
N LEU A 23 -20.10 4.00 -1.63
CA LEU A 23 -21.51 3.65 -1.85
C LEU A 23 -22.15 4.52 -2.94
N VAL A 24 -21.90 5.82 -2.91
CA VAL A 24 -22.40 6.74 -3.95
C VAL A 24 -21.78 6.37 -5.31
N LEU A 25 -20.48 6.09 -5.36
CA LEU A 25 -19.80 5.69 -6.59
C LEU A 25 -20.35 4.37 -7.15
N ILE A 26 -20.62 3.37 -6.30
CA ILE A 26 -21.25 2.10 -6.70
C ILE A 26 -22.63 2.35 -7.26
N ALA A 27 -23.47 3.16 -6.60
CA ALA A 27 -24.81 3.50 -7.08
C ALA A 27 -24.76 4.20 -8.44
N LEU A 28 -23.91 5.20 -8.60
CA LEU A 28 -23.72 5.91 -9.88
C LEU A 28 -23.24 4.94 -10.98
N SER A 29 -22.27 4.08 -10.68
CA SER A 29 -21.78 3.08 -11.62
C SER A 29 -22.87 2.08 -12.01
N TYR A 30 -23.71 1.67 -11.08
CA TYR A 30 -24.83 0.77 -11.35
C TYR A 30 -25.84 1.37 -12.33
N PHE A 31 -26.26 2.61 -12.10
CA PHE A 31 -27.26 3.28 -12.95
C PHE A 31 -26.69 3.73 -14.30
N ALA A 32 -25.41 4.14 -14.36
CA ALA A 32 -24.81 4.66 -15.59
C ALA A 32 -24.17 3.58 -16.46
N LEU A 33 -23.52 2.56 -15.85
CA LEU A 33 -22.66 1.59 -16.52
C LEU A 33 -23.14 0.13 -16.35
N GLY A 34 -24.10 -0.10 -15.46
CA GLY A 34 -24.70 -1.39 -15.23
C GLY A 34 -24.07 -2.21 -14.11
N PHE A 35 -24.68 -3.38 -13.84
CA PHE A 35 -24.34 -4.23 -12.69
C PHE A 35 -22.90 -4.73 -12.69
N ASN A 36 -22.38 -5.16 -13.84
CA ASN A 36 -21.03 -5.72 -13.93
C ASN A 36 -19.94 -4.71 -13.54
N THR A 37 -20.08 -3.46 -14.00
CA THR A 37 -19.16 -2.38 -13.63
C THR A 37 -19.28 -2.02 -12.15
N ALA A 38 -20.50 -1.96 -11.60
CA ALA A 38 -20.70 -1.70 -10.17
C ALA A 38 -20.09 -2.81 -9.30
N LEU A 39 -20.20 -4.07 -9.72
CA LEU A 39 -19.55 -5.20 -9.05
C LEU A 39 -18.01 -5.05 -9.07
N ALA A 40 -17.45 -4.67 -10.22
CA ALA A 40 -16.02 -4.44 -10.35
C ALA A 40 -15.54 -3.26 -9.49
N VAL A 41 -16.27 -2.14 -9.45
CA VAL A 41 -15.99 -0.99 -8.55
C VAL A 41 -15.97 -1.45 -7.09
N THR A 42 -16.94 -2.24 -6.68
CA THR A 42 -17.02 -2.78 -5.32
C THR A 42 -15.80 -3.65 -5.00
N ALA A 43 -15.45 -4.56 -5.90
CA ALA A 43 -14.31 -5.45 -5.72
C ALA A 43 -12.98 -4.67 -5.64
N GLY A 44 -12.78 -3.65 -6.48
CA GLY A 44 -11.62 -2.78 -6.49
C GLY A 44 -11.47 -1.98 -5.19
N ALA A 45 -12.56 -1.35 -4.75
CA ALA A 45 -12.57 -0.59 -3.50
C ALA A 45 -12.29 -1.47 -2.27
N LEU A 46 -12.90 -2.66 -2.20
CA LEU A 46 -12.68 -3.61 -1.10
C LEU A 46 -11.24 -4.12 -1.09
N SER A 47 -10.70 -4.50 -2.24
CA SER A 47 -9.33 -5.02 -2.35
C SER A 47 -8.29 -3.96 -1.95
N SER A 48 -8.44 -2.72 -2.43
CA SER A 48 -7.55 -1.61 -2.09
C SER A 48 -7.63 -1.25 -0.60
N SER A 49 -8.84 -1.16 -0.05
CA SER A 49 -9.04 -0.88 1.38
C SER A 49 -8.45 -1.98 2.26
N LEU A 50 -8.62 -3.24 1.88
CA LEU A 50 -8.05 -4.38 2.61
C LEU A 50 -6.53 -4.38 2.57
N ALA A 51 -5.93 -4.10 1.40
CA ALA A 51 -4.49 -3.98 1.25
C ALA A 51 -3.91 -2.88 2.16
N GLY A 52 -4.50 -1.68 2.14
CA GLY A 52 -4.10 -0.56 2.99
C GLY A 52 -4.23 -0.89 4.49
N TRP A 53 -5.32 -1.53 4.90
CA TRP A 53 -5.54 -1.92 6.29
C TRP A 53 -4.53 -2.98 6.78
N LEU A 54 -4.31 -4.05 6.00
CA LEU A 54 -3.35 -5.10 6.33
C LEU A 54 -1.92 -4.56 6.38
N GLY A 55 -1.55 -3.71 5.43
CA GLY A 55 -0.25 -3.05 5.38
C GLY A 55 -0.01 -2.19 6.61
N MET A 56 -0.96 -1.30 6.96
CA MET A 56 -0.88 -0.45 8.13
C MET A 56 -0.81 -1.26 9.43
N PHE A 57 -1.64 -2.28 9.58
CA PHE A 57 -1.61 -3.17 10.74
C PHE A 57 -0.24 -3.84 10.91
N SER A 58 0.33 -4.35 9.81
CA SER A 58 1.64 -5.01 9.81
C SER A 58 2.76 -4.02 10.12
N ALA A 59 2.82 -2.88 9.44
CA ALA A 59 3.87 -1.89 9.59
C ALA A 59 3.95 -1.36 11.03
N THR A 60 2.83 -0.94 11.60
CA THR A 60 2.78 -0.42 12.97
C THR A 60 3.15 -1.45 14.04
N LYS A 61 2.95 -2.75 13.77
CA LYS A 61 3.47 -3.84 14.62
C LYS A 61 4.95 -4.11 14.39
N ALA A 62 5.43 -3.97 13.16
CA ALA A 62 6.84 -4.17 12.83
C ALA A 62 7.71 -3.05 13.41
N ASN A 63 7.27 -1.79 13.38
CA ASN A 63 8.03 -0.62 13.82
C ASN A 63 8.55 -0.78 15.26
N SER A 64 7.67 -1.11 16.22
CA SER A 64 8.08 -1.29 17.61
C SER A 64 9.04 -2.47 17.80
N ARG A 65 8.87 -3.55 17.04
CA ARG A 65 9.75 -4.72 17.05
C ARG A 65 11.12 -4.40 16.45
N THR A 66 11.14 -3.61 15.37
CA THR A 66 12.37 -3.15 14.72
C THR A 66 13.18 -2.26 15.67
N ALA A 67 12.54 -1.30 16.34
CA ALA A 67 13.20 -0.44 17.31
C ALA A 67 13.80 -1.23 18.49
N THR A 68 13.02 -2.15 19.07
CA THR A 68 13.52 -3.03 20.14
C THR A 68 14.68 -3.91 19.66
N ALA A 69 14.57 -4.47 18.46
CA ALA A 69 15.65 -5.31 17.91
C ALA A 69 16.92 -4.50 17.61
N ALA A 70 16.78 -3.25 17.17
CA ALA A 70 17.92 -2.37 16.95
C ALA A 70 18.67 -2.08 18.26
N ALA A 71 17.93 -1.85 19.35
CA ALA A 71 18.51 -1.59 20.67
C ALA A 71 19.16 -2.82 21.32
N GLU A 72 18.53 -4.00 21.20
CA GLU A 72 18.94 -5.20 21.95
C GLU A 72 19.76 -6.20 21.12
N LYS A 73 19.51 -6.31 19.81
CA LYS A 73 20.04 -7.38 18.94
C LYS A 73 20.88 -6.88 17.76
N GLY A 74 20.96 -5.56 17.61
CA GLY A 74 21.74 -4.91 16.55
C GLY A 74 21.05 -4.81 15.20
N SER A 75 21.71 -4.08 14.29
CA SER A 75 21.15 -3.63 13.00
C SER A 75 20.70 -4.76 12.07
N LYS A 76 21.40 -5.91 12.04
CA LYS A 76 21.04 -7.03 11.16
C LYS A 76 19.66 -7.62 11.48
N VAL A 77 19.37 -7.79 12.77
CA VAL A 77 18.07 -8.33 13.22
C VAL A 77 16.97 -7.30 12.99
N ALA A 78 17.25 -6.03 13.30
CA ALA A 78 16.33 -4.94 13.05
C ALA A 78 15.94 -4.82 11.57
N LEU A 79 16.94 -4.87 10.66
CA LEU A 79 16.71 -4.83 9.22
C LEU A 79 15.84 -6.00 8.73
N SER A 80 16.07 -7.20 9.25
CA SER A 80 15.26 -8.37 8.90
C SER A 80 13.80 -8.18 9.31
N ILE A 81 13.54 -7.65 10.51
CA ILE A 81 12.17 -7.42 11.00
C ILE A 81 11.49 -6.34 10.16
N ALA A 82 12.19 -5.23 9.86
CA ALA A 82 11.68 -4.15 9.02
C ALA A 82 11.34 -4.66 7.61
N PHE A 83 12.24 -5.45 7.00
CA PHE A 83 12.04 -6.04 5.67
C PHE A 83 10.81 -6.95 5.63
N TYR A 84 10.63 -7.84 6.61
CA TYR A 84 9.45 -8.69 6.66
C TYR A 84 8.16 -7.91 6.94
N GLY A 85 8.22 -6.88 7.77
CA GLY A 85 7.10 -5.99 8.02
C GLY A 85 6.61 -5.30 6.74
N GLY A 86 7.55 -4.76 5.94
CA GLY A 86 7.26 -4.13 4.67
C GLY A 86 6.82 -5.12 3.57
N SER A 87 7.42 -6.32 3.53
CA SER A 87 7.06 -7.33 2.52
C SER A 87 5.60 -7.79 2.61
N ILE A 88 4.97 -7.73 3.79
CA ILE A 88 3.54 -8.03 3.95
C ILE A 88 2.69 -7.08 3.12
N MET A 89 2.99 -5.77 3.15
CA MET A 89 2.25 -4.80 2.33
C MET A 89 2.42 -5.09 0.84
N GLY A 90 3.65 -5.30 0.36
CA GLY A 90 3.92 -5.60 -1.03
C GLY A 90 3.22 -6.87 -1.53
N LEU A 91 3.25 -7.94 -0.71
CA LEU A 91 2.54 -9.19 -1.04
C LEU A 91 1.01 -9.02 -1.00
N CYS A 92 0.47 -8.23 -0.07
CA CYS A 92 -0.96 -7.92 -0.03
C CYS A 92 -1.40 -7.17 -1.29
N VAL A 93 -0.64 -6.16 -1.71
CA VAL A 93 -0.89 -5.41 -2.95
C VAL A 93 -0.92 -6.36 -4.15
N ALA A 94 0.14 -7.14 -4.34
CA ALA A 94 0.26 -8.03 -5.49
C ALA A 94 -0.81 -9.14 -5.50
N SER A 95 -1.04 -9.79 -4.35
CA SER A 95 -1.98 -10.90 -4.26
C SER A 95 -3.45 -10.45 -4.35
N LEU A 96 -3.84 -9.39 -3.64
CA LEU A 96 -5.22 -8.89 -3.68
C LEU A 96 -5.55 -8.27 -5.05
N GLY A 97 -4.59 -7.58 -5.67
CA GLY A 97 -4.75 -7.08 -7.03
C GLY A 97 -4.95 -8.21 -8.04
N LEU A 98 -4.10 -9.23 -7.97
CA LEU A 98 -4.18 -10.39 -8.87
C LEU A 98 -5.46 -11.22 -8.62
N VAL A 99 -5.82 -11.50 -7.38
CA VAL A 99 -7.03 -12.27 -7.04
C VAL A 99 -8.29 -11.48 -7.38
N GLY A 100 -8.33 -10.19 -7.07
CA GLY A 100 -9.50 -9.34 -7.35
C GLY A 100 -9.71 -9.16 -8.84
N LEU A 101 -8.68 -8.72 -9.56
CA LEU A 101 -8.76 -8.47 -11.00
C LEU A 101 -8.86 -9.77 -11.80
N GLY A 102 -8.05 -10.78 -11.46
CA GLY A 102 -8.11 -12.11 -12.10
C GLY A 102 -9.43 -12.81 -11.84
N GLY A 103 -9.97 -12.69 -10.61
CA GLY A 103 -11.30 -13.23 -10.28
C GLY A 103 -12.41 -12.62 -11.14
N LEU A 104 -12.38 -11.30 -11.35
CA LEU A 104 -13.32 -10.62 -12.25
C LEU A 104 -13.12 -11.04 -13.71
N TYR A 105 -11.86 -11.14 -14.15
CA TYR A 105 -11.54 -11.60 -15.51
C TYR A 105 -12.15 -12.98 -15.79
N PHE A 106 -11.99 -13.94 -14.88
CA PHE A 106 -12.59 -15.27 -15.02
C PHE A 106 -14.11 -15.26 -14.85
N TYR A 107 -14.63 -14.44 -13.95
CA TYR A 107 -16.08 -14.28 -13.76
C TYR A 107 -16.78 -13.77 -15.02
N PHE A 108 -16.15 -12.82 -15.72
CA PHE A 108 -16.65 -12.30 -16.99
C PHE A 108 -16.28 -13.18 -18.21
N GLY A 109 -15.65 -14.34 -18.00
CA GLY A 109 -15.34 -15.32 -19.02
C GLY A 109 -14.19 -14.96 -19.96
N GLY A 110 -13.41 -13.91 -19.68
CA GLY A 110 -12.33 -13.45 -20.53
C GLY A 110 -12.80 -12.95 -21.92
N ASP A 111 -14.07 -12.54 -22.02
CA ASP A 111 -14.68 -12.08 -23.25
C ASP A 111 -14.35 -10.59 -23.51
N PRO A 112 -13.83 -10.23 -24.70
CA PRO A 112 -13.57 -8.84 -25.07
C PRO A 112 -14.78 -7.91 -24.87
N ALA A 113 -16.00 -8.40 -25.10
CA ALA A 113 -17.22 -7.60 -24.92
C ALA A 113 -17.47 -7.16 -23.45
N THR A 114 -17.01 -7.96 -22.50
CA THR A 114 -17.15 -7.68 -21.06
C THR A 114 -15.91 -7.05 -20.43
N ALA A 115 -14.80 -6.96 -21.17
CA ALA A 115 -13.52 -6.42 -20.69
C ALA A 115 -13.65 -4.99 -20.11
N ARG A 116 -14.54 -4.16 -20.70
CA ARG A 116 -14.82 -2.80 -20.19
C ARG A 116 -15.36 -2.78 -18.76
N ALA A 117 -16.07 -3.81 -18.32
CA ALA A 117 -16.57 -3.86 -16.96
C ALA A 117 -15.43 -3.98 -15.93
N ILE A 118 -14.28 -4.58 -16.33
CA ILE A 118 -13.09 -4.72 -15.49
C ILE A 118 -12.47 -3.35 -15.15
N GLU A 119 -12.66 -2.33 -16.00
CA GLU A 119 -12.22 -0.95 -15.73
C GLU A 119 -12.83 -0.41 -14.44
N GLY A 120 -14.02 -0.85 -14.06
CA GLY A 120 -14.66 -0.53 -12.80
C GLY A 120 -13.81 -0.89 -11.58
N PHE A 121 -13.01 -1.96 -11.65
CA PHE A 121 -12.09 -2.32 -10.57
C PHE A 121 -11.05 -1.21 -10.33
N GLY A 122 -10.48 -0.67 -11.40
CA GLY A 122 -9.59 0.49 -11.33
C GLY A 122 -10.27 1.71 -10.72
N MET A 123 -11.52 2.02 -11.11
CA MET A 123 -12.28 3.14 -10.54
C MET A 123 -12.46 3.00 -9.03
N GLY A 124 -12.80 1.81 -8.54
CA GLY A 124 -12.92 1.54 -7.11
C GLY A 124 -11.60 1.67 -6.37
N ALA A 125 -10.54 1.11 -6.92
CA ALA A 125 -9.18 1.20 -6.36
C ALA A 125 -8.67 2.65 -6.32
N SER A 126 -8.84 3.42 -7.42
CA SER A 126 -8.46 4.83 -7.52
C SER A 126 -9.19 5.71 -6.52
N CYS A 127 -10.48 5.44 -6.27
CA CYS A 127 -11.24 6.15 -5.26
C CYS A 127 -10.60 5.99 -3.86
N VAL A 128 -10.27 4.76 -3.48
CA VAL A 128 -9.61 4.47 -2.20
C VAL A 128 -8.23 5.11 -2.14
N ALA A 129 -7.42 4.95 -3.19
CA ALA A 129 -6.08 5.50 -3.28
C ALA A 129 -6.07 7.03 -3.13
N LEU A 130 -6.98 7.72 -3.81
CA LEU A 130 -7.12 9.18 -3.73
C LEU A 130 -7.40 9.65 -2.29
N PHE A 131 -8.37 9.03 -1.62
CA PHE A 131 -8.71 9.40 -0.25
C PHE A 131 -7.56 9.11 0.72
N SER A 132 -6.98 7.92 0.65
CA SER A 132 -5.87 7.52 1.53
C SER A 132 -4.61 8.36 1.27
N ARG A 133 -4.32 8.68 0.02
CA ARG A 133 -3.15 9.49 -0.34
C ARG A 133 -3.30 10.93 0.12
N VAL A 134 -4.45 11.55 -0.16
CA VAL A 134 -4.71 12.94 0.22
C VAL A 134 -4.91 13.07 1.73
N GLY A 135 -5.73 12.23 2.33
CA GLY A 135 -5.99 12.23 3.78
C GLY A 135 -4.74 11.94 4.59
N GLY A 136 -3.99 10.91 4.21
CA GLY A 136 -2.72 10.56 4.81
C GLY A 136 -1.69 11.68 4.70
N GLY A 137 -1.51 12.25 3.50
CA GLY A 137 -0.57 13.34 3.26
C GLY A 137 -0.89 14.61 4.04
N ILE A 138 -2.16 14.97 4.16
CA ILE A 138 -2.58 16.13 4.98
C ILE A 138 -2.28 15.87 6.45
N TYR A 139 -2.60 14.68 6.96
CA TYR A 139 -2.32 14.32 8.35
C TYR A 139 -0.82 14.33 8.64
N THR A 140 0.00 13.67 7.80
CA THR A 140 1.46 13.62 7.93
C THR A 140 2.05 15.03 8.03
N LYS A 141 1.73 15.89 7.07
CA LYS A 141 2.27 17.26 7.08
C LYS A 141 1.77 18.10 8.24
N SER A 142 0.53 17.94 8.65
CA SER A 142 -0.01 18.67 9.81
C SER A 142 0.64 18.22 11.11
N ALA A 143 0.93 16.94 11.26
CA ALA A 143 1.58 16.37 12.43
C ALA A 143 3.06 16.78 12.52
N ASP A 144 3.81 16.63 11.42
CA ASP A 144 5.20 17.02 11.27
C ASP A 144 5.42 18.52 11.61
N VAL A 145 4.71 19.41 10.89
CA VAL A 145 4.82 20.86 11.16
C VAL A 145 4.37 21.22 12.58
N GLY A 146 3.30 20.60 13.09
CA GLY A 146 2.82 20.84 14.45
C GLY A 146 3.82 20.38 15.51
N ALA A 147 4.43 19.21 15.34
CA ALA A 147 5.47 18.70 16.25
C ALA A 147 6.71 19.59 16.24
N ASP A 148 7.13 20.06 15.07
CA ASP A 148 8.27 20.96 14.91
C ASP A 148 8.02 22.34 15.54
N LEU A 149 6.87 22.93 15.35
CA LEU A 149 6.54 24.21 15.95
C LEU A 149 6.56 24.14 17.47
N VAL A 150 5.93 23.13 18.07
CA VAL A 150 5.89 22.96 19.52
C VAL A 150 7.28 22.61 20.06
N GLY A 151 7.98 21.69 19.43
CA GLY A 151 9.29 21.23 19.91
C GLY A 151 10.40 22.25 19.68
N LYS A 152 10.67 22.55 18.42
CA LYS A 152 11.83 23.37 18.05
C LYS A 152 11.62 24.87 18.34
N VAL A 153 10.44 25.40 18.05
CA VAL A 153 10.19 26.85 18.14
C VAL A 153 9.74 27.27 19.54
N GLU A 154 8.73 26.61 20.11
CA GLU A 154 8.19 27.00 21.43
C GLU A 154 9.00 26.46 22.60
N ALA A 155 9.35 25.16 22.59
CA ALA A 155 10.03 24.52 23.71
C ALA A 155 11.56 24.52 23.59
N GLY A 156 12.13 24.80 22.43
CA GLY A 156 13.58 24.80 22.18
C GLY A 156 14.24 23.44 22.44
N ILE A 157 13.51 22.34 22.18
CA ILE A 157 14.01 20.97 22.35
C ILE A 157 14.35 20.38 20.99
N PRO A 158 15.27 19.39 20.93
CA PRO A 158 15.61 18.72 19.67
C PRO A 158 14.40 18.07 19.00
N GLU A 159 14.54 17.82 17.68
CA GLU A 159 13.61 17.01 16.90
C GLU A 159 13.48 15.62 17.54
N ASP A 160 12.29 15.04 17.48
CA ASP A 160 11.98 13.70 18.04
C ASP A 160 12.20 13.57 19.58
N ASP A 161 12.33 14.66 20.29
CA ASP A 161 12.50 14.61 21.75
C ASP A 161 11.26 13.98 22.41
N PRO A 162 11.41 12.93 23.24
CA PRO A 162 10.29 12.23 23.86
C PRO A 162 9.44 13.10 24.80
N ARG A 163 9.90 14.30 25.17
CA ARG A 163 9.12 15.30 25.92
C ARG A 163 8.09 16.02 25.05
N ASN A 164 8.26 15.99 23.73
CA ASN A 164 7.29 16.57 22.80
C ASN A 164 6.16 15.57 22.50
N PRO A 165 4.91 15.86 22.94
CA PRO A 165 3.79 14.97 22.66
C PRO A 165 3.44 14.89 21.17
N GLY A 166 3.86 15.87 20.36
CA GLY A 166 3.68 15.90 18.93
C GLY A 166 4.39 14.77 18.19
N VAL A 167 5.50 14.25 18.72
CA VAL A 167 6.28 13.16 18.12
C VAL A 167 5.44 11.88 17.90
N ILE A 168 4.49 11.59 18.77
CA ILE A 168 3.60 10.44 18.56
C ILE A 168 2.70 10.66 17.33
N ALA A 169 2.14 11.87 17.20
CA ALA A 169 1.28 12.22 16.07
C ALA A 169 2.06 12.22 14.75
N ASP A 170 3.29 12.70 14.78
CA ASP A 170 4.23 12.71 13.65
C ASP A 170 4.55 11.29 13.18
N ASN A 171 4.98 10.43 14.06
CA ASN A 171 5.19 9.01 13.75
C ASN A 171 3.93 8.28 13.28
N VAL A 172 2.74 8.65 13.75
CA VAL A 172 1.46 8.15 13.20
C VAL A 172 1.29 8.64 11.78
N GLY A 173 1.61 9.91 11.53
CA GLY A 173 1.55 10.54 10.22
C GLY A 173 2.39 9.81 9.17
N ASP A 174 3.65 9.53 9.50
CA ASP A 174 4.55 8.78 8.62
C ASP A 174 3.96 7.42 8.20
N ASN A 175 3.44 6.67 9.18
CA ASN A 175 2.78 5.40 8.88
C ASN A 175 1.54 5.58 8.00
N VAL A 176 0.73 6.59 8.26
CA VAL A 176 -0.51 6.86 7.51
C VAL A 176 -0.18 7.31 6.08
N GLY A 177 0.79 8.21 5.91
CA GLY A 177 1.19 8.71 4.60
C GLY A 177 1.88 7.66 3.74
N ASP A 178 2.89 7.00 4.31
CA ASP A 178 3.79 6.13 3.54
C ASP A 178 3.29 4.68 3.44
N VAL A 179 2.51 4.19 4.41
CA VAL A 179 2.00 2.82 4.34
C VAL A 179 0.57 2.79 3.80
N ALA A 180 -0.39 3.48 4.41
CA ALA A 180 -1.76 3.45 3.92
C ALA A 180 -1.91 4.24 2.62
N GLY A 181 -1.46 5.50 2.60
CA GLY A 181 -1.58 6.38 1.45
C GLY A 181 -0.79 5.89 0.24
N MET A 182 0.51 5.71 0.38
CA MET A 182 1.37 5.24 -0.71
C MET A 182 1.07 3.80 -1.11
N GLY A 183 0.75 2.92 -0.16
CA GLY A 183 0.41 1.53 -0.45
C GLY A 183 -0.85 1.37 -1.28
N SER A 184 -1.89 2.17 -1.01
CA SER A 184 -3.11 2.21 -1.81
C SER A 184 -2.86 2.78 -3.22
N ASP A 185 -1.98 3.77 -3.34
CA ASP A 185 -1.56 4.37 -4.59
C ASP A 185 -0.79 3.35 -5.49
N ILE A 186 0.12 2.59 -4.88
CA ILE A 186 0.83 1.49 -5.57
C ILE A 186 -0.15 0.39 -5.99
N PHE A 187 -1.13 0.05 -5.15
CA PHE A 187 -2.18 -0.93 -5.49
C PHE A 187 -2.96 -0.49 -6.73
N GLU A 188 -3.40 0.76 -6.74
CA GLU A 188 -4.12 1.36 -7.86
C GLU A 188 -3.29 1.34 -9.14
N SER A 189 -2.05 1.79 -9.09
CA SER A 189 -1.14 1.84 -10.25
C SER A 189 -0.82 0.45 -10.79
N TYR A 190 -0.61 -0.54 -9.91
CA TYR A 190 -0.38 -1.94 -10.27
C TYR A 190 -1.59 -2.55 -11.00
N CYS A 191 -2.78 -2.37 -10.44
CA CYS A 191 -4.01 -2.84 -11.06
C CYS A 191 -4.34 -2.08 -12.34
N GLY A 192 -4.12 -0.76 -12.35
CA GLY A 192 -4.31 0.10 -13.51
C GLY A 192 -3.48 -0.32 -14.72
N ALA A 193 -2.21 -0.69 -14.49
CA ALA A 193 -1.34 -1.18 -15.55
C ALA A 193 -1.86 -2.50 -16.17
N MET A 194 -2.35 -3.43 -15.33
CA MET A 194 -2.96 -4.67 -15.82
C MET A 194 -4.27 -4.40 -16.59
N ILE A 195 -5.14 -3.55 -16.05
CA ILE A 195 -6.41 -3.17 -16.68
C ILE A 195 -6.17 -2.51 -18.04
N ALA A 196 -5.25 -1.56 -18.11
CA ALA A 196 -4.90 -0.89 -19.37
C ALA A 196 -4.39 -1.91 -20.43
N SER A 197 -3.55 -2.85 -20.01
CA SER A 197 -3.05 -3.90 -20.90
C SER A 197 -4.16 -4.85 -21.38
N ILE A 198 -5.10 -5.22 -20.50
CA ILE A 198 -6.27 -6.04 -20.85
C ILE A 198 -7.18 -5.26 -21.82
N ALA A 199 -7.41 -3.97 -21.56
CA ALA A 199 -8.24 -3.12 -22.42
C ALA A 199 -7.65 -2.98 -23.84
N ILE A 200 -6.32 -2.82 -23.96
CA ILE A 200 -5.65 -2.82 -25.27
C ILE A 200 -5.79 -4.18 -25.97
N ALA A 201 -5.52 -5.27 -25.24
CA ALA A 201 -5.61 -6.61 -25.80
C ALA A 201 -7.04 -6.97 -26.27
N SER A 202 -8.07 -6.47 -25.57
CA SER A 202 -9.48 -6.70 -25.98
C SER A 202 -9.82 -6.10 -27.34
N THR A 203 -9.09 -5.09 -27.82
CA THR A 203 -9.26 -4.50 -29.15
C THR A 203 -8.70 -5.38 -30.27
N LEU A 204 -7.88 -6.38 -29.92
CA LEU A 204 -7.26 -7.30 -30.86
C LEU A 204 -8.09 -8.59 -31.04
N ASP A 205 -9.24 -8.71 -30.37
CA ASP A 205 -10.10 -9.90 -30.33
C ASP A 205 -9.35 -11.22 -30.02
N ASP A 206 -8.27 -11.12 -29.23
CA ASP A 206 -7.45 -12.26 -28.78
C ASP A 206 -7.52 -12.43 -27.27
N SER A 207 -8.27 -13.42 -26.83
CA SER A 207 -8.41 -13.74 -25.39
C SER A 207 -7.09 -14.19 -24.74
N GLY A 208 -6.17 -14.77 -25.52
CA GLY A 208 -4.84 -15.12 -25.03
C GLY A 208 -4.00 -13.90 -24.66
N MET A 209 -4.06 -12.86 -25.47
CA MET A 209 -3.40 -11.59 -25.20
C MET A 209 -3.98 -10.87 -23.97
N MET A 210 -5.27 -11.00 -23.72
CA MET A 210 -5.92 -10.44 -22.52
C MET A 210 -5.46 -11.12 -21.23
N LEU A 211 -5.11 -12.41 -21.29
CA LEU A 211 -4.61 -13.16 -20.13
C LEU A 211 -3.15 -12.82 -19.80
N LEU A 212 -2.38 -12.35 -20.76
CA LEU A 212 -0.94 -12.12 -20.62
C LEU A 212 -0.56 -11.22 -19.43
N PRO A 213 -1.22 -10.06 -19.18
CA PRO A 213 -0.88 -9.21 -18.02
C PRO A 213 -1.06 -9.93 -16.68
N LEU A 214 -2.12 -10.75 -16.55
CA LEU A 214 -2.37 -11.53 -15.34
C LEU A 214 -1.34 -12.65 -15.16
N ALA A 215 -0.92 -13.29 -16.25
CA ALA A 215 0.13 -14.30 -16.22
C ALA A 215 1.48 -13.70 -15.81
N LEU A 216 1.85 -12.55 -16.37
CA LEU A 216 3.06 -11.81 -15.98
C LEU A 216 3.03 -11.38 -14.52
N ALA A 217 1.90 -10.86 -14.04
CA ALA A 217 1.70 -10.49 -12.65
C ALA A 217 1.83 -11.70 -11.71
N SER A 218 1.34 -12.87 -12.12
CA SER A 218 1.46 -14.12 -11.36
C SER A 218 2.92 -14.57 -11.24
N ILE A 219 3.68 -14.50 -12.33
CA ILE A 219 5.13 -14.78 -12.33
C ILE A 219 5.86 -13.78 -11.42
N GLY A 220 5.50 -12.49 -11.50
CA GLY A 220 6.04 -11.45 -10.64
C GLY A 220 5.78 -11.71 -9.15
N LEU A 221 4.59 -12.17 -8.79
CA LEU A 221 4.27 -12.56 -7.41
C LEU A 221 5.12 -13.75 -6.93
N ILE A 222 5.28 -14.77 -7.75
CA ILE A 222 6.15 -15.93 -7.45
C ILE A 222 7.60 -15.46 -7.28
N ALA A 223 8.11 -14.63 -8.18
CA ALA A 223 9.46 -14.07 -8.10
C ALA A 223 9.65 -13.23 -6.82
N SER A 224 8.64 -12.47 -6.40
CA SER A 224 8.67 -11.68 -5.16
C SER A 224 8.76 -12.59 -3.91
N VAL A 225 7.99 -13.67 -3.87
CA VAL A 225 8.07 -14.66 -2.78
C VAL A 225 9.45 -15.33 -2.74
N LEU A 226 9.98 -15.74 -3.90
CA LEU A 226 11.33 -16.28 -4.00
C LEU A 226 12.38 -15.27 -3.54
N GLY A 227 12.25 -13.99 -3.92
CA GLY A 227 13.13 -12.91 -3.46
C GLY A 227 13.14 -12.77 -1.95
N ILE A 228 11.98 -12.82 -1.30
CA ILE A 228 11.88 -12.78 0.18
C ILE A 228 12.58 -13.98 0.82
N ILE A 229 12.43 -15.19 0.25
CA ILE A 229 13.10 -16.41 0.72
C ILE A 229 14.61 -16.26 0.57
N ILE A 230 15.10 -15.76 -0.57
CA ILE A 230 16.51 -15.50 -0.83
C ILE A 230 17.08 -14.52 0.19
N VAL A 231 16.42 -13.38 0.41
CA VAL A 231 16.85 -12.42 1.42
C VAL A 231 16.94 -13.05 2.80
N LYS A 232 15.99 -13.90 3.16
CA LYS A 232 16.04 -14.66 4.42
C LYS A 232 17.25 -15.58 4.51
N ALA A 233 17.53 -16.33 3.44
CA ALA A 233 18.63 -17.29 3.41
C ALA A 233 20.01 -16.61 3.47
N PHE A 234 20.14 -15.46 2.82
CA PHE A 234 21.40 -14.72 2.69
C PHE A 234 21.55 -13.54 3.67
N SER A 235 20.59 -13.28 4.54
CA SER A 235 20.62 -12.19 5.52
C SER A 235 21.80 -12.25 6.51
N SER A 236 22.39 -13.43 6.71
CA SER A 236 23.57 -13.63 7.55
C SER A 236 24.91 -13.39 6.84
N MET A 237 24.91 -13.29 5.51
CA MET A 237 26.14 -13.04 4.75
C MET A 237 26.56 -11.58 4.92
N SER A 238 27.84 -11.39 5.33
CA SER A 238 28.42 -10.07 5.44
C SER A 238 28.50 -9.43 4.04
N VAL A 239 27.74 -8.36 3.81
CA VAL A 239 27.82 -7.64 2.55
C VAL A 239 29.00 -6.69 2.62
N SER A 240 30.08 -6.98 1.92
CA SER A 240 31.24 -6.10 1.76
C SER A 240 30.92 -4.73 1.11
N TYR A 241 29.69 -4.55 0.63
CA TYR A 241 29.24 -3.32 -0.05
C TYR A 241 29.02 -2.12 0.90
N THR A 242 28.89 -2.34 2.20
CA THR A 242 28.77 -1.22 3.16
C THR A 242 30.02 -0.36 3.24
N HIS A 243 31.19 -0.89 2.93
CA HIS A 243 32.43 -0.13 2.95
C HIS A 243 32.63 0.79 1.73
N LEU A 244 32.03 0.51 0.59
CA LEU A 244 32.12 1.38 -0.59
C LEU A 244 31.24 2.63 -0.46
N ARG A 245 30.12 2.56 0.25
CA ARG A 245 29.25 3.72 0.47
C ARG A 245 29.74 4.68 1.56
N ALA A 246 30.47 4.19 2.54
CA ALA A 246 31.04 5.03 3.60
C ALA A 246 32.13 5.99 3.08
N HIS A 247 32.75 5.71 1.94
CA HIS A 247 33.74 6.59 1.31
C HIS A 247 33.13 7.70 0.46
N GLU A 248 31.87 7.61 0.04
CA GLU A 248 31.23 8.63 -0.80
C GLU A 248 30.57 9.76 0.02
N THR A 249 30.43 9.61 1.33
CA THR A 249 29.80 10.64 2.20
C THR A 249 30.79 11.49 3.01
N SER A 250 32.09 11.38 2.72
CA SER A 250 33.14 12.18 3.38
C SER A 250 33.81 13.16 2.41
N VAL A 251 32.98 13.94 1.67
CA VAL A 251 33.44 15.16 0.94
C VAL A 251 32.56 16.31 1.37
#